data_b3ed693a5f3b34fed5fd6a7243fd9576
#
_entry.id   b3ed693a5f3b34fed5fd6a7243fd9576
#
_cell.length_a   1.000
_cell.length_b   1.000
_cell.length_c   1.000
_cell.angle_alpha   90.00
_cell.angle_beta   90.00
_cell.angle_gamma   90.00
#
_symmetry.space_group_name_H-M   'P 1'
#
loop_
_entity.id
_entity.type
_entity.pdbx_description
1 polymer ?
#
loop_
_entity_poly.entity_id
_entity_poly.type
_entity_poly.pdbx_seq_one_letter_code
_entity_poly.pdbx_strand_id
1 'polypeptide(L)'
;MTEQRAQVGVGLIVIKGNKVLLGRRKGSHGAGEYAGAGGHLEYMESFEQTAIRELAEEAGPGLKVTKPEFLCLNNLTEYAPKHYVDIAMVSKWI
;
A
#
# COMPACT_ATOMS: atom_id res chain seq x y z
N MET A 1 -6.14 -22.29 -20.03
CA MET A 1 -5.16 -21.22 -20.26
C MET A 1 -5.31 -20.14 -19.19
N THR A 2 -4.22 -19.77 -18.57
CA THR A 2 -4.25 -18.75 -17.54
C THR A 2 -4.05 -17.37 -18.16
N GLU A 3 -4.99 -16.49 -17.91
CA GLU A 3 -4.91 -15.12 -18.38
C GLU A 3 -3.99 -14.31 -17.46
N GLN A 4 -3.02 -13.61 -18.04
CA GLN A 4 -2.15 -12.74 -17.29
C GLN A 4 -2.74 -11.33 -17.26
N ARG A 5 -2.85 -10.78 -16.08
CA ARG A 5 -3.43 -9.45 -15.88
C ARG A 5 -2.58 -8.62 -14.94
N ALA A 6 -2.58 -7.33 -15.16
CA ALA A 6 -2.00 -6.40 -14.22
C ALA A 6 -2.80 -6.42 -12.91
N GLN A 7 -2.09 -6.38 -11.79
CA GLN A 7 -2.70 -6.32 -10.47
C GLN A 7 -2.55 -4.91 -9.92
N VAL A 8 -3.53 -4.47 -9.15
CA VAL A 8 -3.52 -3.14 -8.57
C VAL A 8 -3.16 -3.25 -7.09
N GLY A 9 -2.08 -2.56 -6.72
CA GLY A 9 -1.69 -2.40 -5.34
C GLY A 9 -1.98 -0.99 -4.86
N VAL A 10 -2.27 -0.83 -3.58
CA VAL A 10 -2.47 0.47 -2.95
C VAL A 10 -1.54 0.55 -1.75
N GLY A 11 -0.69 1.57 -1.74
CA GLY A 11 0.20 1.83 -0.62
C GLY A 11 -0.23 3.10 0.11
N LEU A 12 0.03 3.15 1.41
CA LEU A 12 -0.26 4.31 2.22
C LEU A 12 0.99 4.78 2.96
N ILE A 13 1.37 6.02 2.70
CA ILE A 13 2.44 6.68 3.42
C ILE A 13 1.80 7.49 4.56
N VAL A 14 2.18 7.21 5.79
CA VAL A 14 1.68 7.92 6.97
C VAL A 14 2.77 8.83 7.50
N ILE A 15 2.47 10.12 7.57
CA ILE A 15 3.43 11.15 7.94
C ILE A 15 3.04 11.77 9.28
N LYS A 16 4.04 11.98 10.15
CA LYS A 16 3.87 12.77 11.36
C LYS A 16 5.05 13.73 11.49
N GLY A 17 4.79 15.03 11.28
CA GLY A 17 5.86 16.02 11.20
C GLY A 17 6.78 15.72 10.02
N ASN A 18 8.05 15.49 10.29
CA ASN A 18 9.04 15.12 9.29
C ASN A 18 9.37 13.61 9.29
N LYS A 19 8.52 12.80 9.90
CA LYS A 19 8.72 11.35 10.04
C LYS A 19 7.69 10.59 9.23
N VAL A 20 8.08 9.40 8.78
CA VAL A 20 7.23 8.50 8.01
C VAL A 20 7.11 7.18 8.79
N LEU A 21 5.89 6.68 8.90
CA LEU A 21 5.66 5.37 9.51
C LEU A 21 6.08 4.27 8.54
N LEU A 22 6.98 3.41 9.00
CA LEU A 22 7.44 2.27 8.22
C LEU A 22 7.24 0.99 9.01
N GLY A 23 6.81 -0.07 8.30
CA GLY A 23 6.75 -1.40 8.83
C GLY A 23 7.83 -2.26 8.20
N ARG A 24 8.29 -3.27 8.93
CA ARG A 24 9.26 -4.22 8.39
C ARG A 24 8.53 -5.29 7.58
N ARG A 25 8.91 -5.44 6.32
CA ARG A 25 8.28 -6.42 5.43
C ARG A 25 8.57 -7.84 5.88
N LYS A 26 7.55 -8.69 5.73
CA LYS A 26 7.65 -10.14 5.96
C LYS A 26 7.27 -10.85 4.68
N GLY A 27 7.77 -12.06 4.50
CA GLY A 27 7.46 -12.85 3.32
C GLY A 27 8.66 -13.00 2.40
N SER A 28 8.45 -13.66 1.26
CA SER A 28 9.52 -14.03 0.35
C SER A 28 10.09 -12.86 -0.45
N HIS A 29 9.31 -11.81 -0.67
CA HIS A 29 9.71 -10.70 -1.51
C HIS A 29 9.96 -9.46 -0.66
N GLY A 30 11.22 -9.04 -0.60
CA GLY A 30 11.61 -7.88 0.18
C GLY A 30 11.57 -8.08 1.69
N ALA A 31 11.62 -9.33 2.17
CA ALA A 31 11.60 -9.63 3.60
C ALA A 31 12.75 -8.94 4.33
N GLY A 32 12.44 -8.31 5.46
CA GLY A 32 13.41 -7.56 6.26
C GLY A 32 13.57 -6.11 5.86
N GLU A 33 13.06 -5.70 4.72
CA GLU A 33 13.08 -4.31 4.29
C GLU A 33 11.91 -3.52 4.90
N TYR A 34 12.11 -2.23 5.06
CA TYR A 34 11.06 -1.35 5.58
C TYR A 34 10.23 -0.78 4.45
N ALA A 35 8.92 -0.67 4.68
CA ALA A 35 8.00 -0.13 3.69
C ALA A 35 6.79 0.49 4.39
N GLY A 36 6.07 1.34 3.69
CA GLY A 36 4.77 1.82 4.13
C GLY A 36 3.74 0.71 4.08
N ALA A 37 2.57 0.94 4.66
CA ALA A 37 1.45 0.01 4.60
C ALA A 37 0.97 -0.14 3.16
N GLY A 38 0.47 -1.31 2.79
CA GLY A 38 -0.06 -1.52 1.45
C GLY A 38 -0.43 -2.96 1.17
N GLY A 39 -1.20 -3.14 0.13
CA GLY A 39 -1.63 -4.45 -0.32
C GLY A 39 -2.49 -4.36 -1.58
N HIS A 40 -3.07 -5.48 -1.95
CA HIS A 40 -3.87 -5.57 -3.16
C HIS A 40 -5.24 -4.91 -3.01
N LEU A 41 -5.64 -4.17 -4.04
CA LEU A 41 -7.00 -3.67 -4.17
C LEU A 41 -7.94 -4.87 -4.31
N GLU A 42 -8.96 -4.94 -3.46
CA GLU A 42 -9.97 -5.98 -3.55
C GLU A 42 -11.16 -5.49 -4.36
N TYR A 43 -11.95 -6.45 -4.87
CA TYR A 43 -13.09 -6.15 -5.71
C TYR A 43 -14.05 -5.18 -5.02
N MET A 44 -14.41 -4.12 -5.72
CA MET A 44 -15.35 -3.07 -5.28
C MET A 44 -14.84 -2.20 -4.12
N GLU A 45 -13.58 -2.34 -3.74
CA GLU A 45 -12.94 -1.45 -2.77
C GLU A 45 -12.51 -0.14 -3.43
N SER A 46 -12.68 0.98 -2.74
CA SER A 46 -12.02 2.21 -3.14
C SER A 46 -10.55 2.17 -2.74
N PHE A 47 -9.73 3.02 -3.32
CA PHE A 47 -8.31 3.12 -2.93
C PHE A 47 -8.17 3.50 -1.46
N GLU A 48 -9.03 4.38 -0.97
CA GLU A 48 -9.03 4.77 0.44
C GLU A 48 -9.35 3.59 1.35
N GLN A 49 -10.35 2.80 0.99
CA GLN A 49 -10.74 1.61 1.77
C GLN A 49 -9.61 0.61 1.82
N THR A 50 -8.95 0.36 0.70
CA THR A 50 -7.79 -0.54 0.66
C THR A 50 -6.67 -0.02 1.57
N ALA A 51 -6.34 1.27 1.45
CA ALA A 51 -5.27 1.88 2.24
C ALA A 51 -5.53 1.75 3.74
N ILE A 52 -6.75 2.05 4.18
CA ILE A 52 -7.11 1.98 5.60
C ILE A 52 -7.15 0.53 6.08
N ARG A 53 -7.68 -0.37 5.28
CA ARG A 53 -7.72 -1.80 5.63
C ARG A 53 -6.31 -2.36 5.83
N GLU A 54 -5.42 -2.10 4.88
CA GLU A 54 -4.04 -2.58 4.96
C GLU A 54 -3.28 -1.94 6.12
N LEU A 55 -3.52 -0.67 6.40
CA LEU A 55 -2.93 -0.01 7.56
C LEU A 55 -3.36 -0.69 8.86
N ALA A 56 -4.64 -0.99 9.00
CA ALA A 56 -5.17 -1.66 10.19
C ALA A 56 -4.59 -3.07 10.34
N GLU A 57 -4.43 -3.80 9.25
CA GLU A 57 -3.84 -5.14 9.28
C GLU A 57 -2.36 -5.13 9.67
N GLU A 58 -1.61 -4.13 9.20
CA GLU A 58 -0.15 -4.10 9.36
C GLU A 58 0.31 -3.32 10.59
N ALA A 59 -0.42 -2.26 10.97
CA ALA A 59 -0.03 -1.38 12.09
C ALA A 59 -1.02 -1.42 13.25
N GLY A 60 -2.10 -2.17 13.12
CA GLY A 60 -3.15 -2.28 14.13
C GLY A 60 -4.29 -1.28 13.92
N PRO A 61 -5.50 -1.64 14.40
CA PRO A 61 -6.70 -0.85 14.14
C PRO A 61 -6.81 0.44 14.96
N GLY A 62 -5.93 0.63 15.94
CA GLY A 62 -5.97 1.80 16.80
C GLY A 62 -5.29 3.05 16.25
N LEU A 63 -4.56 2.91 15.13
CA LEU A 63 -3.85 4.04 14.56
C LEU A 63 -4.81 4.96 13.82
N LYS A 64 -4.85 6.23 14.21
CA LYS A 64 -5.75 7.22 13.61
C LYS A 64 -4.99 8.10 12.64
N VAL A 65 -5.53 8.22 11.43
CA VAL A 65 -4.93 9.02 10.37
C VAL A 65 -5.99 9.87 9.69
N THR A 66 -5.54 10.91 9.00
CA THR A 66 -6.44 11.69 8.15
C THR A 66 -6.88 10.86 6.95
N LYS A 67 -7.93 11.32 6.26
CA LYS A 67 -8.39 10.68 5.04
C LYS A 67 -7.24 10.54 4.04
N PRO A 68 -6.98 9.33 3.51
CA PRO A 68 -5.92 9.16 2.51
C PRO A 68 -6.18 9.98 1.26
N GLU A 69 -5.12 10.64 0.78
CA GLU A 69 -5.15 11.41 -0.44
C GLU A 69 -4.24 10.79 -1.48
N PHE A 70 -4.60 10.90 -2.74
CA PHE A 70 -3.80 10.39 -3.85
C PHE A 70 -2.48 11.14 -3.95
N LEU A 71 -1.39 10.40 -4.08
CA LEU A 71 -0.05 10.97 -4.25
C LEU A 71 0.49 10.72 -5.64
N CYS A 72 0.60 9.47 -6.06
CA CYS A 72 1.12 9.13 -7.38
C CYS A 72 0.74 7.71 -7.79
N LEU A 73 0.97 7.44 -9.07
CA LEU A 73 0.69 6.16 -9.70
C LEU A 73 1.99 5.64 -10.32
N ASN A 74 2.30 4.38 -10.11
CA ASN A 74 3.46 3.73 -10.70
C ASN A 74 3.05 2.48 -11.46
N ASN A 75 3.46 2.39 -12.71
CA ASN A 75 3.26 1.20 -13.52
C ASN A 75 4.54 0.36 -13.47
N LEU A 76 4.48 -0.77 -12.78
CA LEU A 76 5.64 -1.59 -12.49
C LEU A 76 5.66 -2.83 -13.38
N THR A 77 6.52 -2.82 -14.37
CA THR A 77 6.68 -3.93 -15.32
C THR A 77 7.99 -4.69 -15.13
N GLU A 78 8.79 -4.31 -14.14
CA GLU A 78 10.14 -4.87 -13.92
C GLU A 78 10.14 -6.25 -13.28
N TYR A 79 9.01 -6.68 -12.74
CA TYR A 79 8.91 -7.93 -12.00
C TYR A 79 8.27 -9.05 -12.84
N ALA A 80 8.50 -9.04 -14.14
CA ALA A 80 7.92 -10.04 -15.03
C ALA A 80 8.13 -11.46 -14.49
N PRO A 81 7.12 -12.34 -14.61
CA PRO A 81 5.87 -12.15 -15.35
C PRO A 81 4.79 -11.38 -14.59
N LYS A 82 5.09 -10.85 -13.42
CA LYS A 82 4.14 -10.07 -12.62
C LYS A 82 4.12 -8.63 -13.08
N HIS A 83 2.92 -8.09 -13.24
CA HIS A 83 2.71 -6.71 -13.63
C HIS A 83 1.84 -6.03 -12.58
N TYR A 84 2.34 -4.96 -11.96
CA TYR A 84 1.63 -4.21 -10.93
C TYR A 84 1.41 -2.77 -11.35
N VAL A 85 0.24 -2.27 -10.99
CA VAL A 85 -0.04 -0.84 -11.02
C VAL A 85 -0.23 -0.42 -9.57
N ASP A 86 0.68 0.38 -9.05
CA ASP A 86 0.66 0.78 -7.65
C ASP A 86 0.15 2.21 -7.49
N ILE A 87 -0.87 2.35 -6.65
CA ILE A 87 -1.43 3.63 -6.26
C ILE A 87 -0.83 4.01 -4.92
N ALA A 88 -0.10 5.12 -4.86
CA ALA A 88 0.43 5.61 -3.60
C ALA A 88 -0.51 6.68 -3.04
N MET A 89 -0.88 6.52 -1.77
CA MET A 89 -1.72 7.44 -1.03
C MET A 89 -0.92 8.00 0.14
N VAL A 90 -1.35 9.13 0.68
CA VAL A 90 -0.70 9.74 1.83
C VAL A 90 -1.74 10.19 2.86
N SER A 91 -1.43 9.97 4.13
CA SER A 91 -2.22 10.43 5.28
C SER A 91 -1.31 11.03 6.33
N LYS A 92 -1.89 11.84 7.20
CA LYS A 92 -1.19 12.34 8.38
C LYS A 92 -1.64 11.56 9.61
N TRP A 93 -0.71 11.24 10.48
CA TRP A 93 -1.01 10.60 11.75
C TRP A 93 -1.57 11.66 12.69
N ILE A 94 -2.76 11.39 13.20
CA ILE A 94 -3.44 12.30 14.15
C ILE A 94 -2.95 12.06 15.57
#